data_4dcd0045fa538907ee8f824e42075a1c
#
_entry.id   4dcd0045fa538907ee8f824e42075a1c
#
_cell.length_a   1.000
_cell.length_b   1.000
_cell.length_c   1.000
_cell.angle_alpha   90.00
_cell.angle_beta   90.00
_cell.angle_gamma   90.00
#
_symmetry.space_group_name_H-M   'P 1'
#
loop_
_entity.id
_entity.type
_entity.pdbx_description
1 polymer ?
#
loop_
_entity_poly.entity_id
_entity_poly.type
_entity_poly.pdbx_seq_one_letter_code
_entity_poly.pdbx_strand_id
1 'polypeptide(L)'
;MHWTDLVHWWLATPTTELIWIGIGLTAQLLFSMRFLVQWVATEKARASIIPETFWYFSFFGGLLLLAYACYRLDPVFILGQATGLVIYSRNIYFIWLGKRAPSPAKLV
;
A
#
# COMPACT_ATOMS: atom_id res chain seq x y z
N MET A 1 0.02 2.80 -28.80
CA MET A 1 -1.41 2.67 -28.50
C MET A 1 -2.16 3.90 -28.92
N HIS A 2 -3.19 3.72 -29.72
CA HIS A 2 -3.99 4.82 -30.16
C HIS A 2 -5.06 5.16 -29.14
N TRP A 3 -5.51 6.41 -29.21
CA TRP A 3 -6.56 6.89 -28.36
C TRP A 3 -7.85 6.07 -28.53
N THR A 4 -8.17 5.70 -29.76
CA THR A 4 -9.35 4.90 -30.04
C THR A 4 -9.26 3.52 -29.43
N ASP A 5 -8.07 2.96 -29.27
CA ASP A 5 -7.90 1.64 -28.67
C ASP A 5 -8.28 1.68 -27.20
N LEU A 6 -7.96 2.77 -26.52
CA LEU A 6 -8.34 2.94 -25.11
C LEU A 6 -9.86 3.04 -24.96
N VAL A 7 -10.50 3.78 -25.87
CA VAL A 7 -11.95 3.93 -25.84
C VAL A 7 -12.63 2.59 -26.09
N HIS A 8 -12.15 1.85 -27.09
CA HIS A 8 -12.71 0.53 -27.39
C HIS A 8 -12.52 -0.43 -26.23
N TRP A 9 -11.35 -0.42 -25.61
CA TRP A 9 -11.08 -1.26 -24.45
C TRP A 9 -12.05 -0.94 -23.31
N TRP A 10 -12.22 0.35 -23.04
CA TRP A 10 -13.09 0.80 -21.96
C TRP A 10 -14.53 0.35 -22.18
N LEU A 11 -15.03 0.53 -23.40
CA LEU A 11 -16.41 0.17 -23.73
C LEU A 11 -16.64 -1.33 -23.76
N ALA A 12 -15.61 -2.10 -24.12
CA ALA A 12 -15.73 -3.55 -24.20
C ALA A 12 -15.47 -4.27 -22.88
N THR A 13 -14.89 -3.58 -21.90
CA THR A 13 -14.53 -4.22 -20.65
C THR A 13 -15.76 -4.41 -19.76
N PRO A 14 -15.95 -5.58 -19.16
CA PRO A 14 -17.08 -5.82 -18.26
C PRO A 14 -17.05 -4.88 -17.06
N THR A 15 -18.22 -4.52 -16.59
CA THR A 15 -18.34 -3.62 -15.44
C THR A 15 -17.61 -4.17 -14.20
N THR A 16 -17.70 -5.48 -13.97
CA THR A 16 -17.01 -6.11 -12.84
C THR A 16 -15.53 -5.86 -12.89
N GLU A 17 -14.92 -5.99 -14.08
CA GLU A 17 -13.50 -5.76 -14.21
C GLU A 17 -13.15 -4.31 -14.00
N LEU A 18 -14.00 -3.39 -14.48
CA LEU A 18 -13.77 -1.96 -14.26
C LEU A 18 -13.81 -1.61 -12.79
N ILE A 19 -14.72 -2.23 -12.03
CA ILE A 19 -14.78 -2.01 -10.59
C ILE A 19 -13.49 -2.45 -9.92
N TRP A 20 -12.98 -3.63 -10.30
CA TRP A 20 -11.74 -4.13 -9.72
C TRP A 20 -10.52 -3.30 -10.12
N ILE A 21 -10.52 -2.78 -11.35
CA ILE A 21 -9.45 -1.87 -11.77
C ILE A 21 -9.50 -0.61 -10.93
N GLY A 22 -10.70 -0.10 -10.64
CA GLY A 22 -10.87 1.05 -9.77
C GLY A 22 -10.34 0.78 -8.36
N ILE A 23 -10.64 -0.40 -7.83
CA ILE A 23 -10.13 -0.83 -6.53
C ILE A 23 -8.60 -0.90 -6.56
N GLY A 24 -8.04 -1.49 -7.60
CA GLY A 24 -6.60 -1.60 -7.75
C GLY A 24 -5.90 -0.25 -7.84
N LEU A 25 -6.49 0.68 -8.61
CA LEU A 25 -5.91 2.02 -8.73
C LEU A 25 -5.99 2.78 -7.40
N THR A 26 -7.10 2.65 -6.68
CA THR A 26 -7.24 3.27 -5.37
C THR A 26 -6.23 2.68 -4.40
N ALA A 27 -6.08 1.36 -4.43
CA ALA A 27 -5.11 0.67 -3.59
C ALA A 27 -3.69 1.13 -3.89
N GLN A 28 -3.37 1.28 -5.17
CA GLN A 28 -2.05 1.72 -5.58
C GLN A 28 -1.79 3.15 -5.12
N LEU A 29 -2.81 4.00 -5.19
CA LEU A 29 -2.67 5.37 -4.73
C LEU A 29 -2.39 5.40 -3.22
N LEU A 30 -3.17 4.65 -2.44
CA LEU A 30 -2.95 4.57 -0.99
C LEU A 30 -1.56 4.02 -0.69
N PHE A 31 -1.17 2.99 -1.40
CA PHE A 31 0.13 2.37 -1.18
C PHE A 31 1.27 3.33 -1.51
N SER A 32 1.10 4.13 -2.56
CA SER A 32 2.10 5.10 -2.97
C SER A 32 2.17 6.29 -2.02
N MET A 33 1.07 6.62 -1.36
CA MET A 33 1.06 7.73 -0.40
C MET A 33 2.03 7.50 0.74
N ARG A 34 2.35 6.24 1.04
CA ARG A 34 3.33 5.94 2.08
C ARG A 34 4.69 6.56 1.78
N PHE A 35 5.07 6.60 0.50
CA PHE A 35 6.34 7.19 0.11
C PHE A 35 6.31 8.71 0.22
N LEU A 36 5.18 9.32 -0.11
CA LEU A 36 5.05 10.77 0.02
C LEU A 36 5.12 11.20 1.49
N VAL A 37 4.47 10.43 2.36
CA VAL A 37 4.49 10.70 3.78
C VAL A 37 5.93 10.59 4.32
N GLN A 38 6.63 9.54 3.91
CA GLN A 38 8.00 9.35 4.33
C GLN A 38 8.90 10.46 3.80
N TRP A 39 8.70 10.86 2.56
CA TRP A 39 9.52 11.90 1.95
C TRP A 39 9.36 13.22 2.69
N VAL A 40 8.11 13.61 2.96
CA VAL A 40 7.85 14.86 3.67
C VAL A 40 8.46 14.80 5.07
N ALA A 41 8.30 13.68 5.77
CA ALA A 41 8.85 13.53 7.13
C ALA A 41 10.37 13.61 7.11
N THR A 42 11.01 13.00 6.14
CA THR A 42 12.46 13.02 6.00
C THR A 42 12.95 14.44 5.70
N GLU A 43 12.24 15.18 4.85
CA GLU A 43 12.61 16.55 4.53
C GLU A 43 12.51 17.46 5.77
N LYS A 44 11.45 17.29 6.56
CA LYS A 44 11.29 18.10 7.75
C LYS A 44 12.32 17.79 8.81
N ALA A 45 12.68 16.53 8.97
CA ALA A 45 13.61 16.11 9.99
C ALA A 45 15.07 16.24 9.57
N ARG A 46 15.32 16.42 8.27
CA ARG A 46 16.67 16.44 7.72
C ARG A 46 17.41 15.16 8.06
N ALA A 47 16.70 14.06 8.19
CA ALA A 47 17.26 12.75 8.47
C ALA A 47 16.30 11.72 7.91
N SER A 48 16.80 10.59 7.45
CA SER A 48 15.96 9.54 6.90
C SER A 48 15.13 8.92 8.01
N ILE A 49 13.83 9.10 7.95
CA ILE A 49 12.93 8.54 8.95
C ILE A 49 11.72 7.92 8.29
N ILE A 50 11.11 6.98 8.98
CA ILE A 50 9.90 6.32 8.51
C ILE A 50 8.81 6.62 9.56
N PRO A 51 7.87 7.51 9.26
CA PRO A 51 6.84 7.86 10.23
C PRO A 51 5.84 6.72 10.41
N GLU A 52 5.13 6.75 11.53
CA GLU A 52 4.15 5.70 11.83
C GLU A 52 3.09 5.58 10.74
N THR A 53 2.65 6.69 10.16
CA THR A 53 1.66 6.69 9.11
C THR A 53 2.09 5.89 7.88
N PHE A 54 3.39 5.80 7.62
CA PHE A 54 3.91 5.01 6.52
C PHE A 54 3.41 3.56 6.62
N TRP A 55 3.39 3.02 7.84
CA TRP A 55 2.99 1.63 8.05
C TRP A 55 1.50 1.43 7.86
N TYR A 56 0.69 2.42 8.24
CA TYR A 56 -0.75 2.32 8.06
C TYR A 56 -1.13 2.40 6.59
N PHE A 57 -0.54 3.32 5.83
CA PHE A 57 -0.78 3.38 4.39
C PHE A 57 -0.30 2.09 3.71
N SER A 58 0.83 1.54 4.17
CA SER A 58 1.34 0.28 3.62
C SER A 58 0.39 -0.87 3.90
N PHE A 59 -0.15 -0.93 5.11
CA PHE A 59 -1.03 -2.01 5.49
C PHE A 59 -2.35 -1.97 4.70
N PHE A 60 -3.03 -0.85 4.73
CA PHE A 60 -4.33 -0.76 4.07
C PHE A 60 -4.20 -0.80 2.55
N GLY A 61 -3.24 -0.11 1.98
CA GLY A 61 -2.99 -0.17 0.54
C GLY A 61 -2.58 -1.57 0.12
N GLY A 62 -1.71 -2.19 0.90
CA GLY A 62 -1.26 -3.56 0.62
C GLY A 62 -2.39 -4.57 0.70
N LEU A 63 -3.32 -4.39 1.66
CA LEU A 63 -4.47 -5.26 1.80
C LEU A 63 -5.37 -5.18 0.56
N LEU A 64 -5.65 -3.96 0.09
CA LEU A 64 -6.44 -3.78 -1.10
C LEU A 64 -5.73 -4.29 -2.35
N LEU A 65 -4.41 -4.09 -2.42
CA LEU A 65 -3.63 -4.62 -3.54
C LEU A 65 -3.62 -6.15 -3.53
N LEU A 66 -3.59 -6.77 -2.35
CA LEU A 66 -3.66 -8.22 -2.26
C LEU A 66 -5.01 -8.71 -2.78
N ALA A 67 -6.10 -8.03 -2.42
CA ALA A 67 -7.42 -8.38 -2.91
C ALA A 67 -7.46 -8.28 -4.44
N TYR A 68 -6.89 -7.22 -4.99
CA TYR A 68 -6.81 -7.04 -6.43
C TYR A 68 -5.97 -8.15 -7.08
N ALA A 69 -4.83 -8.48 -6.47
CA ALA A 69 -3.95 -9.53 -6.98
C ALA A 69 -4.65 -10.89 -7.01
N CYS A 70 -5.45 -11.17 -5.98
CA CYS A 70 -6.23 -12.41 -5.95
C CYS A 70 -7.28 -12.43 -7.05
N TYR A 71 -7.92 -11.29 -7.30
CA TYR A 71 -8.88 -11.20 -8.38
C TYR A 71 -8.21 -11.49 -9.73
N ARG A 72 -6.99 -10.97 -9.93
CA ARG A 72 -6.26 -11.17 -11.18
C ARG A 72 -5.57 -12.53 -11.24
N LEU A 73 -5.53 -13.28 -10.15
CA LEU A 73 -4.88 -14.58 -10.06
C LEU A 73 -3.40 -14.50 -10.45
N ASP A 74 -2.72 -13.48 -9.98
CA ASP A 74 -1.30 -13.27 -10.25
C ASP A 74 -0.49 -13.78 -9.05
N PRO A 75 0.13 -14.97 -9.13
CA PRO A 75 0.81 -15.54 -7.99
C PRO A 75 2.03 -14.74 -7.52
N VAL A 76 2.71 -14.06 -8.42
CA VAL A 76 3.87 -13.26 -8.06
C VAL A 76 3.41 -12.06 -7.24
N PHE A 77 2.36 -11.38 -7.69
CA PHE A 77 1.83 -10.21 -7.01
C PHE A 77 1.21 -10.62 -5.67
N ILE A 78 0.48 -11.75 -5.64
CA ILE A 78 -0.11 -12.26 -4.40
C ILE A 78 0.98 -12.52 -3.37
N LEU A 79 2.03 -13.20 -3.75
CA LEU A 79 3.11 -13.53 -2.83
C LEU A 79 3.79 -12.27 -2.30
N GLY A 80 4.05 -11.30 -3.17
CA GLY A 80 4.68 -10.05 -2.78
C GLY A 80 3.85 -9.28 -1.79
N GLN A 81 2.56 -9.14 -2.05
CA GLN A 81 1.68 -8.37 -1.15
C GLN A 81 1.44 -9.10 0.17
N ALA A 82 1.32 -10.43 0.13
CA ALA A 82 1.13 -11.20 1.35
C ALA A 82 2.36 -11.09 2.25
N THR A 83 3.55 -11.18 1.69
CA THR A 83 4.80 -11.03 2.43
C THR A 83 4.87 -9.62 3.04
N GLY A 84 4.54 -8.62 2.24
CA GLY A 84 4.53 -7.23 2.70
C GLY A 84 3.59 -7.04 3.87
N LEU A 85 2.38 -7.61 3.80
CA LEU A 85 1.41 -7.46 4.88
C LEU A 85 1.91 -8.06 6.20
N VAL A 86 2.63 -9.17 6.14
CA VAL A 86 3.22 -9.75 7.35
C VAL A 86 4.20 -8.75 7.96
N ILE A 87 5.05 -8.15 7.13
CA ILE A 87 6.03 -7.18 7.60
C ILE A 87 5.35 -5.93 8.16
N TYR A 88 4.34 -5.40 7.48
CA TYR A 88 3.64 -4.20 7.93
C TYR A 88 2.91 -4.45 9.25
N SER A 89 2.25 -5.60 9.36
CA SER A 89 1.54 -5.96 10.58
C SER A 89 2.49 -6.07 11.77
N ARG A 90 3.66 -6.66 11.54
CA ARG A 90 4.65 -6.81 12.59
C ARG A 90 5.19 -5.46 13.03
N ASN A 91 5.45 -4.56 12.09
CA ASN A 91 5.94 -3.23 12.42
C ASN A 91 4.89 -2.42 13.19
N ILE A 92 3.63 -2.50 12.78
CA ILE A 92 2.54 -1.83 13.49
C ILE A 92 2.41 -2.39 14.90
N TYR A 93 2.52 -3.71 15.05
CA TYR A 93 2.47 -4.35 16.35
C TYR A 93 3.55 -3.80 17.29
N PHE A 94 4.78 -3.69 16.81
CA PHE A 94 5.87 -3.17 17.61
C PHE A 94 5.70 -1.69 17.93
N ILE A 95 5.11 -0.91 17.03
CA ILE A 95 4.82 0.50 17.29
C ILE A 95 3.82 0.59 18.45
N TRP A 96 2.77 -0.21 18.40
CA TRP A 96 1.75 -0.19 19.45
C TRP A 96 2.31 -0.71 20.77
N LEU A 97 3.16 -1.72 20.72
CA LEU A 97 3.79 -2.24 21.92
C LEU A 97 4.70 -1.17 22.53
N GLY A 98 5.42 -0.41 21.72
CA GLY A 98 6.25 0.67 22.20
C GLY A 98 5.48 1.79 22.85
N LYS A 99 4.26 2.06 22.36
CA LYS A 99 3.41 3.08 22.96
C LYS A 99 2.92 2.67 24.34
N ARG A 100 2.74 1.35 24.57
CA ARG A 100 2.31 0.88 25.87
C ARG A 100 3.46 0.82 26.85
N ALA A 101 4.67 0.59 26.36
CA ALA A 101 5.82 0.45 27.22
C ALA A 101 6.37 1.82 27.58
N PRO A 102 6.66 2.10 28.81
CA PRO A 102 7.19 3.39 29.23
C PRO A 102 8.69 3.48 28.93
N SER A 103 9.18 2.79 28.01
CA SER A 103 10.59 2.79 27.73
C SER A 103 10.99 3.83 26.72
N PRO A 104 12.03 4.58 26.99
CA PRO A 104 12.50 5.59 26.09
C PRO A 104 13.34 4.94 25.02
N ALA A 105 13.73 3.76 25.27
CA ALA A 105 14.67 3.16 24.35
C ALA A 105 14.01 2.66 23.12
N LYS A 106 12.81 2.69 23.06
CA LYS A 106 12.13 2.20 21.96
C LYS A 106 12.52 2.92 20.80
N LEU A 107 13.02 3.74 20.87
CA LEU A 107 13.32 4.48 19.95
C LEU A 107 13.83 3.92 18.78
N VAL A 108 14.34 3.31 18.54
CA VAL A 108 14.82 2.95 17.30
C VAL A 108 13.94 2.46 16.27
#